data_e2240ddf8f9277c07f1740a1e0d0fa32
#
_entry.id   e2240ddf8f9277c07f1740a1e0d0fa32
#
_cell.length_a   1.000
_cell.length_b   1.000
_cell.length_c   1.000
_cell.angle_alpha   90.00
_cell.angle_beta   90.00
_cell.angle_gamma   90.00
#
_symmetry.space_group_name_H-M   'P 1'
#
loop_
_entity.id
_entity.type
_entity.pdbx_description
1 polymer ?
#
loop_
_entity_poly.entity_id
_entity_poly.type
_entity_poly.pdbx_seq_one_letter_code
_entity_poly.pdbx_strand_id
1 'polypeptide(L)'
;RQVGYMTQKFSFYEDLSIEENLDFVARLYQLPDRKQVVAESIRGLGLEERRKQLAGQLSGGWKQRMALAACLIHQPKLLLLDEPTAGVDPKARRDFWEQIHGLAAKGLTFLITTHYMDEAERCDRLAYISYGNMLVDGTVAEVIAHAKLITWSVKGPRLGDLARQLRELPGVEQAVAFGGVLHVSGSNEQALENSVSAFRRDPWEWTRVSSGLEDVFIHLMQTAQDNFSR
;
A
#
# COMPACT_ATOMS: atom_id res chain seq x y z
N ARG A 1 -19.05 1.84 -18.24
CA ARG A 1 -18.81 0.37 -18.24
C ARG A 1 -17.32 0.00 -18.41
N GLN A 2 -16.40 0.97 -18.51
CA GLN A 2 -14.96 0.67 -18.68
C GLN A 2 -14.16 0.71 -17.38
N VAL A 3 -14.81 1.12 -16.26
CA VAL A 3 -14.19 1.27 -14.96
C VAL A 3 -14.92 0.41 -13.93
N GLY A 4 -14.18 -0.37 -13.16
CA GLY A 4 -14.64 -1.01 -11.94
C GLY A 4 -14.15 -0.24 -10.72
N TYR A 5 -14.95 -0.21 -9.65
CA TYR A 5 -14.59 0.48 -8.42
C TYR A 5 -14.84 -0.42 -7.22
N MET A 6 -13.84 -0.56 -6.39
CA MET A 6 -13.88 -1.30 -5.14
C MET A 6 -13.69 -0.33 -3.98
N THR A 7 -14.71 -0.21 -3.15
CA THR A 7 -14.71 0.67 -1.97
C THR A 7 -13.92 0.02 -0.83
N GLN A 8 -13.34 0.83 0.04
CA GLN A 8 -12.66 0.39 1.26
C GLN A 8 -13.57 -0.48 2.14
N LYS A 9 -14.83 -0.04 2.36
CA LYS A 9 -15.81 -0.81 3.14
C LYS A 9 -16.51 -1.83 2.27
N PHE A 10 -16.63 -3.06 2.77
CA PHE A 10 -17.43 -4.09 2.12
C PHE A 10 -18.89 -3.60 1.97
N SER A 11 -19.37 -3.53 0.73
CA SER A 11 -20.65 -2.88 0.37
C SER A 11 -21.65 -3.83 -0.30
N PHE A 12 -21.47 -5.14 -0.14
CA PHE A 12 -22.36 -6.16 -0.69
C PHE A 12 -23.36 -6.63 0.35
N TYR A 13 -24.42 -7.30 -0.12
CA TYR A 13 -25.49 -7.81 0.73
C TYR A 13 -25.00 -9.02 1.52
N GLU A 14 -24.93 -8.88 2.84
CA GLU A 14 -24.38 -9.89 3.73
C GLU A 14 -25.28 -11.12 3.90
N ASP A 15 -26.57 -10.97 3.66
CA ASP A 15 -27.62 -12.00 3.67
C ASP A 15 -27.77 -12.75 2.34
N LEU A 16 -27.05 -12.33 1.31
CA LEU A 16 -26.95 -13.03 0.04
C LEU A 16 -25.64 -13.83 -0.05
N SER A 17 -25.67 -14.93 -0.79
CA SER A 17 -24.50 -15.72 -1.12
C SER A 17 -23.57 -14.98 -2.10
N ILE A 18 -22.33 -15.47 -2.27
CA ILE A 18 -21.41 -14.96 -3.29
C ILE A 18 -22.07 -14.94 -4.67
N GLU A 19 -22.70 -16.07 -5.07
CA GLU A 19 -23.34 -16.19 -6.37
C GLU A 19 -24.48 -15.20 -6.56
N GLU A 20 -25.33 -15.01 -5.54
CA GLU A 20 -26.46 -14.08 -5.61
C GLU A 20 -25.99 -12.62 -5.66
N ASN A 21 -24.96 -12.26 -4.91
CA ASN A 21 -24.37 -10.92 -5.01
C ASN A 21 -23.79 -10.65 -6.41
N LEU A 22 -23.04 -11.61 -6.97
CA LEU A 22 -22.48 -11.48 -8.32
C LEU A 22 -23.58 -11.45 -9.40
N ASP A 23 -24.66 -12.25 -9.24
CA ASP A 23 -25.83 -12.20 -10.15
C ASP A 23 -26.52 -10.84 -10.06
N PHE A 24 -26.65 -10.27 -8.86
CA PHE A 24 -27.19 -8.93 -8.68
C PHE A 24 -26.37 -7.88 -9.41
N VAL A 25 -25.03 -7.91 -9.27
CA VAL A 25 -24.13 -6.98 -9.99
C VAL A 25 -24.25 -7.18 -11.51
N ALA A 26 -24.27 -8.42 -11.97
CA ALA A 26 -24.43 -8.73 -13.39
C ALA A 26 -25.76 -8.21 -13.97
N ARG A 27 -26.83 -8.19 -13.17
CA ARG A 27 -28.12 -7.56 -13.51
C ARG A 27 -28.00 -6.05 -13.64
N LEU A 28 -27.35 -5.39 -12.67
CA LEU A 28 -27.13 -3.94 -12.71
C LEU A 28 -26.39 -3.49 -13.98
N TYR A 29 -25.41 -4.25 -14.40
CA TYR A 29 -24.67 -4.00 -15.63
C TYR A 29 -25.38 -4.49 -16.90
N GLN A 30 -26.55 -5.17 -16.78
CA GLN A 30 -27.33 -5.74 -17.87
C GLN A 30 -26.47 -6.65 -18.76
N LEU A 31 -25.70 -7.53 -18.11
CA LEU A 31 -24.81 -8.42 -18.85
C LEU A 31 -25.60 -9.54 -19.57
N PRO A 32 -25.30 -9.83 -20.83
CA PRO A 32 -25.83 -11.02 -21.51
C PRO A 32 -25.28 -12.28 -20.86
N ASP A 33 -25.95 -13.40 -21.04
CA ASP A 33 -25.53 -14.73 -20.56
C ASP A 33 -25.12 -14.75 -19.08
N ARG A 34 -25.86 -13.98 -18.26
CA ARG A 34 -25.58 -13.68 -16.88
C ARG A 34 -25.12 -14.88 -16.03
N LYS A 35 -25.80 -16.03 -16.17
CA LYS A 35 -25.45 -17.26 -15.42
C LYS A 35 -24.03 -17.73 -15.76
N GLN A 36 -23.65 -17.67 -17.03
CA GLN A 36 -22.31 -18.04 -17.47
C GLN A 36 -21.26 -17.06 -16.97
N VAL A 37 -21.51 -15.76 -17.12
CA VAL A 37 -20.61 -14.69 -16.65
C VAL A 37 -20.36 -14.78 -15.14
N VAL A 38 -21.39 -15.03 -14.36
CA VAL A 38 -21.27 -15.25 -12.90
C VAL A 38 -20.44 -16.49 -12.59
N ALA A 39 -20.68 -17.61 -13.28
CA ALA A 39 -19.93 -18.83 -13.07
C ALA A 39 -18.45 -18.68 -13.45
N GLU A 40 -18.14 -17.97 -14.54
CA GLU A 40 -16.76 -17.65 -14.94
C GLU A 40 -16.06 -16.74 -13.95
N SER A 41 -16.75 -15.71 -13.43
CA SER A 41 -16.23 -14.80 -12.41
C SER A 41 -15.90 -15.55 -11.10
N ILE A 42 -16.80 -16.44 -10.64
CA ILE A 42 -16.59 -17.29 -9.47
C ILE A 42 -15.33 -18.17 -9.67
N ARG A 43 -15.20 -18.82 -10.83
CA ARG A 43 -14.08 -19.69 -11.16
C ARG A 43 -12.77 -18.91 -11.26
N GLY A 44 -12.80 -17.77 -11.95
CA GLY A 44 -11.61 -16.95 -12.19
C GLY A 44 -10.92 -16.43 -10.92
N LEU A 45 -11.65 -16.36 -9.81
CA LEU A 45 -11.13 -15.92 -8.51
C LEU A 45 -11.15 -17.01 -7.41
N GLY A 46 -11.36 -18.27 -7.80
CA GLY A 46 -11.30 -19.43 -6.87
C GLY A 46 -12.38 -19.40 -5.79
N LEU A 47 -13.61 -18.98 -6.17
CA LEU A 47 -14.74 -18.86 -5.23
C LEU A 47 -15.72 -20.05 -5.31
N GLU A 48 -15.42 -21.09 -6.12
CA GLU A 48 -16.36 -22.17 -6.43
C GLU A 48 -16.88 -22.91 -5.19
N GLU A 49 -15.96 -23.32 -4.31
CA GLU A 49 -16.31 -24.08 -3.10
C GLU A 49 -17.18 -23.26 -2.12
N ARG A 50 -17.12 -21.94 -2.24
CA ARG A 50 -17.84 -20.99 -1.36
C ARG A 50 -19.02 -20.29 -2.04
N ARG A 51 -19.33 -20.64 -3.29
CA ARG A 51 -20.32 -19.93 -4.11
C ARG A 51 -21.67 -19.74 -3.43
N LYS A 52 -22.08 -20.67 -2.58
CA LYS A 52 -23.35 -20.66 -1.82
C LYS A 52 -23.21 -20.10 -0.41
N GLN A 53 -22.00 -19.77 0.04
CA GLN A 53 -21.76 -19.20 1.35
C GLN A 53 -22.26 -17.74 1.38
N LEU A 54 -22.96 -17.38 2.47
CA LEU A 54 -23.42 -16.01 2.68
C LEU A 54 -22.24 -15.05 2.81
N ALA A 55 -22.34 -13.87 2.19
CA ALA A 55 -21.26 -12.89 2.19
C ALA A 55 -20.91 -12.39 3.61
N GLY A 56 -21.88 -12.31 4.51
CA GLY A 56 -21.68 -11.94 5.91
C GLY A 56 -20.80 -12.94 6.69
N GLN A 57 -20.77 -14.20 6.27
CA GLN A 57 -19.99 -15.28 6.90
C GLN A 57 -18.56 -15.43 6.36
N LEU A 58 -18.19 -14.62 5.37
CA LEU A 58 -16.85 -14.64 4.77
C LEU A 58 -15.83 -13.94 5.68
N SER A 59 -14.62 -14.50 5.73
CA SER A 59 -13.47 -13.77 6.30
C SER A 59 -13.12 -12.55 5.42
N GLY A 60 -12.35 -11.60 5.97
CA GLY A 60 -11.92 -10.39 5.26
C GLY A 60 -11.33 -10.69 3.88
N GLY A 61 -10.40 -11.63 3.78
CA GLY A 61 -9.78 -11.99 2.50
C GLY A 61 -10.76 -12.56 1.47
N TRP A 62 -11.76 -13.34 1.91
CA TRP A 62 -12.81 -13.84 1.02
C TRP A 62 -13.79 -12.74 0.60
N LYS A 63 -14.10 -11.79 1.48
CA LYS A 63 -14.89 -10.59 1.16
C LYS A 63 -14.16 -9.76 0.07
N GLN A 64 -12.84 -9.59 0.19
CA GLN A 64 -12.05 -8.86 -0.82
C GLN A 64 -12.01 -9.58 -2.17
N ARG A 65 -11.83 -10.90 -2.20
CA ARG A 65 -11.91 -11.69 -3.44
C ARG A 65 -13.26 -11.55 -4.12
N MET A 66 -14.35 -11.63 -3.36
CA MET A 66 -15.70 -11.46 -3.88
C MET A 66 -15.90 -10.03 -4.43
N ALA A 67 -15.42 -9.01 -3.72
CA ALA A 67 -15.51 -7.62 -4.17
C ALA A 67 -14.72 -7.41 -5.47
N LEU A 68 -13.53 -7.99 -5.58
CA LEU A 68 -12.74 -7.97 -6.82
C LEU A 68 -13.47 -8.67 -7.97
N ALA A 69 -14.10 -9.84 -7.70
CA ALA A 69 -14.91 -10.55 -8.69
C ALA A 69 -16.05 -9.68 -9.24
N ALA A 70 -16.75 -8.98 -8.35
CA ALA A 70 -17.82 -8.07 -8.71
C ALA A 70 -17.33 -6.87 -9.55
N CYS A 71 -16.16 -6.33 -9.23
CA CYS A 71 -15.55 -5.25 -9.99
C CYS A 71 -15.12 -5.68 -11.40
N LEU A 72 -14.75 -6.95 -11.57
CA LEU A 72 -14.27 -7.52 -12.85
C LEU A 72 -15.39 -8.02 -13.74
N ILE A 73 -16.60 -8.30 -13.21
CA ILE A 73 -17.66 -9.04 -13.89
C ILE A 73 -18.10 -8.43 -15.22
N HIS A 74 -17.99 -7.10 -15.36
CA HIS A 74 -18.35 -6.37 -16.58
C HIS A 74 -17.15 -6.07 -17.48
N GLN A 75 -16.00 -6.73 -17.24
CA GLN A 75 -14.76 -6.65 -18.02
C GLN A 75 -14.25 -5.21 -18.21
N PRO A 76 -13.97 -4.47 -17.12
CA PRO A 76 -13.44 -3.11 -17.20
C PRO A 76 -12.02 -3.09 -17.78
N LYS A 77 -11.58 -1.91 -18.22
CA LYS A 77 -10.17 -1.64 -18.61
C LYS A 77 -9.36 -1.04 -17.48
N LEU A 78 -10.04 -0.42 -16.51
CA LEU A 78 -9.45 0.23 -15.35
C LEU A 78 -10.18 -0.21 -14.10
N LEU A 79 -9.43 -0.57 -13.07
CA LEU A 79 -9.94 -0.77 -11.72
C LEU A 79 -9.43 0.32 -10.76
N LEU A 80 -10.35 0.92 -10.05
CA LEU A 80 -10.07 1.81 -8.93
C LEU A 80 -10.28 1.01 -7.65
N LEU A 81 -9.23 0.83 -6.85
CA LEU A 81 -9.27 0.05 -5.62
C LEU A 81 -8.90 0.95 -4.44
N ASP A 82 -9.84 1.14 -3.54
CA ASP A 82 -9.68 2.02 -2.39
C ASP A 82 -9.32 1.19 -1.15
N GLU A 83 -8.04 1.27 -0.73
CA GLU A 83 -7.46 0.49 0.38
C GLU A 83 -7.89 -0.99 0.38
N PRO A 84 -7.68 -1.73 -0.72
CA PRO A 84 -8.34 -3.01 -0.96
C PRO A 84 -7.97 -4.11 0.03
N THR A 85 -6.92 -3.94 0.83
CA THR A 85 -6.46 -4.94 1.78
C THR A 85 -6.48 -4.44 3.24
N ALA A 86 -7.16 -3.33 3.51
CA ALA A 86 -7.32 -2.82 4.86
C ALA A 86 -8.02 -3.85 5.76
N GLY A 87 -7.39 -4.18 6.91
CA GLY A 87 -7.92 -5.16 7.85
C GLY A 87 -7.88 -6.63 7.40
N VAL A 88 -7.15 -6.93 6.33
CA VAL A 88 -6.94 -8.30 5.83
C VAL A 88 -5.66 -8.90 6.42
N ASP A 89 -5.69 -10.17 6.75
CA ASP A 89 -4.52 -10.89 7.26
C ASP A 89 -3.37 -10.95 6.24
N PRO A 90 -2.10 -11.08 6.69
CA PRO A 90 -0.93 -10.99 5.80
C PRO A 90 -0.91 -12.03 4.66
N LYS A 91 -1.47 -13.24 4.89
CA LYS A 91 -1.53 -14.27 3.86
C LYS A 91 -2.54 -13.90 2.78
N ALA A 92 -3.76 -13.54 3.18
CA ALA A 92 -4.81 -13.15 2.25
C ALA A 92 -4.42 -11.86 1.48
N ARG A 93 -3.69 -10.92 2.11
CA ARG A 93 -3.13 -9.75 1.45
C ARG A 93 -2.15 -10.14 0.34
N ARG A 94 -1.21 -11.04 0.61
CA ARG A 94 -0.27 -11.55 -0.40
C ARG A 94 -1.00 -12.18 -1.58
N ASP A 95 -1.93 -13.08 -1.29
CA ASP A 95 -2.73 -13.77 -2.31
C ASP A 95 -3.53 -12.79 -3.18
N PHE A 96 -4.05 -11.72 -2.58
CA PHE A 96 -4.77 -10.66 -3.29
C PHE A 96 -3.84 -9.90 -4.26
N TRP A 97 -2.64 -9.53 -3.82
CA TRP A 97 -1.65 -8.87 -4.67
C TRP A 97 -1.16 -9.75 -5.82
N GLU A 98 -1.01 -11.06 -5.60
CA GLU A 98 -0.70 -12.01 -6.67
C GLU A 98 -1.80 -12.02 -7.75
N GLN A 99 -3.08 -11.93 -7.34
CA GLN A 99 -4.20 -11.80 -8.27
C GLN A 99 -4.14 -10.48 -9.06
N ILE A 100 -3.86 -9.36 -8.39
CA ILE A 100 -3.71 -8.04 -9.03
C ILE A 100 -2.62 -8.10 -10.11
N HIS A 101 -1.42 -8.60 -9.77
CA HIS A 101 -0.32 -8.74 -10.72
C HIS A 101 -0.67 -9.67 -11.90
N GLY A 102 -1.35 -10.78 -11.62
CA GLY A 102 -1.82 -11.69 -12.67
C GLY A 102 -2.83 -11.06 -13.64
N LEU A 103 -3.66 -10.13 -13.14
CA LEU A 103 -4.62 -9.37 -13.96
C LEU A 103 -3.93 -8.22 -14.70
N ALA A 104 -2.98 -7.54 -14.06
CA ALA A 104 -2.17 -6.49 -14.72
C ALA A 104 -1.36 -7.05 -15.90
N ALA A 105 -0.76 -8.23 -15.74
CA ALA A 105 -0.05 -8.92 -16.81
C ALA A 105 -0.96 -9.27 -18.01
N LYS A 106 -2.28 -9.35 -17.81
CA LYS A 106 -3.28 -9.52 -18.88
C LYS A 106 -3.77 -8.20 -19.49
N GLY A 107 -3.16 -7.07 -19.11
CA GLY A 107 -3.45 -5.75 -19.67
C GLY A 107 -4.50 -4.94 -18.92
N LEU A 108 -4.91 -5.34 -17.72
CA LEU A 108 -5.80 -4.54 -16.87
C LEU A 108 -5.02 -3.46 -16.13
N THR A 109 -5.50 -2.23 -16.17
CA THR A 109 -4.90 -1.11 -15.45
C THR A 109 -5.52 -0.97 -14.06
N PHE A 110 -4.69 -0.65 -13.07
CA PHE A 110 -5.11 -0.42 -11.69
C PHE A 110 -4.72 0.96 -11.21
N LEU A 111 -5.61 1.61 -10.49
CA LEU A 111 -5.31 2.73 -9.60
C LEU A 111 -5.69 2.30 -8.18
N ILE A 112 -4.70 2.22 -7.31
CA ILE A 112 -4.86 1.68 -5.96
C ILE A 112 -4.49 2.77 -4.96
N THR A 113 -5.38 3.03 -3.99
CA THR A 113 -5.00 3.81 -2.81
C THR A 113 -4.54 2.85 -1.72
N THR A 114 -3.48 3.19 -1.01
CA THR A 114 -2.99 2.44 0.14
C THR A 114 -2.21 3.36 1.07
N HIS A 115 -2.19 3.03 2.34
CA HIS A 115 -1.31 3.63 3.34
C HIS A 115 -0.20 2.65 3.79
N TYR A 116 -0.12 1.47 3.18
CA TYR A 116 0.92 0.47 3.44
C TYR A 116 2.07 0.62 2.45
N MET A 117 3.29 0.86 2.95
CA MET A 117 4.46 1.06 2.09
C MET A 117 4.87 -0.21 1.35
N ASP A 118 4.72 -1.38 1.97
CA ASP A 118 4.96 -2.67 1.34
C ASP A 118 4.01 -2.99 0.17
N GLU A 119 2.85 -2.36 0.12
CA GLU A 119 1.94 -2.41 -1.03
C GLU A 119 2.31 -1.39 -2.11
N ALA A 120 2.69 -0.18 -1.69
CA ALA A 120 3.16 0.84 -2.61
C ALA A 120 4.39 0.35 -3.40
N GLU A 121 5.33 -0.36 -2.76
CA GLU A 121 6.51 -0.95 -3.41
C GLU A 121 6.17 -2.00 -4.50
N ARG A 122 4.93 -2.52 -4.50
CA ARG A 122 4.46 -3.48 -5.52
C ARG A 122 3.89 -2.82 -6.76
N CYS A 123 3.72 -1.51 -6.75
CA CYS A 123 3.16 -0.74 -7.85
C CYS A 123 4.27 -0.31 -8.84
N ASP A 124 3.93 -0.22 -10.13
CA ASP A 124 4.86 0.26 -11.15
C ASP A 124 5.16 1.76 -10.98
N ARG A 125 4.17 2.53 -10.57
CA ARG A 125 4.28 3.97 -10.31
C ARG A 125 3.53 4.35 -9.04
N LEU A 126 4.05 5.37 -8.38
CA LEU A 126 3.51 5.94 -7.15
C LEU A 126 3.16 7.40 -7.36
N ALA A 127 2.10 7.85 -6.70
CA ALA A 127 1.79 9.26 -6.53
C ALA A 127 1.49 9.50 -5.04
N TYR A 128 2.27 10.36 -4.39
CA TYR A 128 2.05 10.70 -3.00
C TYR A 128 1.31 12.03 -2.87
N ILE A 129 0.14 11.98 -2.24
CA ILE A 129 -0.74 13.13 -2.04
C ILE A 129 -0.86 13.41 -0.55
N SER A 130 -0.62 14.66 -0.15
CA SER A 130 -0.82 15.13 1.22
C SER A 130 -1.43 16.53 1.21
N TYR A 131 -2.41 16.76 2.07
CA TYR A 131 -3.14 18.05 2.17
C TYR A 131 -3.64 18.58 0.82
N GLY A 132 -4.05 17.68 -0.10
CA GLY A 132 -4.54 18.05 -1.43
C GLY A 132 -3.46 18.42 -2.45
N ASN A 133 -2.19 18.34 -2.10
CA ASN A 133 -1.05 18.56 -3.00
C ASN A 133 -0.40 17.24 -3.37
N MET A 134 -0.03 17.09 -4.64
CA MET A 134 0.83 15.99 -5.08
C MET A 134 2.28 16.35 -4.72
N LEU A 135 2.87 15.61 -3.81
CA LEU A 135 4.24 15.87 -3.33
C LEU A 135 5.29 15.24 -4.24
N VAL A 136 5.02 14.05 -4.75
CA VAL A 136 5.91 13.33 -5.67
C VAL A 136 5.11 12.32 -6.48
N ASP A 137 5.52 12.07 -7.71
CA ASP A 137 5.06 10.95 -8.54
C ASP A 137 6.23 10.33 -9.32
N GLY A 138 6.15 9.04 -9.59
CA GLY A 138 7.20 8.33 -10.31
C GLY A 138 7.21 6.83 -10.00
N THR A 139 8.18 6.12 -10.52
CA THR A 139 8.54 4.76 -10.08
C THR A 139 9.10 4.81 -8.66
N VAL A 140 9.13 3.68 -7.96
CA VAL A 140 9.73 3.57 -6.62
C VAL A 140 11.16 4.13 -6.62
N ALA A 141 11.96 3.78 -7.63
CA ALA A 141 13.35 4.26 -7.75
C ALA A 141 13.43 5.79 -7.95
N GLU A 142 12.56 6.36 -8.78
CA GLU A 142 12.50 7.81 -9.01
C GLU A 142 12.06 8.56 -7.75
N VAL A 143 11.07 8.03 -7.02
CA VAL A 143 10.59 8.61 -5.76
C VAL A 143 11.70 8.62 -4.70
N ILE A 144 12.41 7.51 -4.53
CA ILE A 144 13.55 7.42 -3.61
C ILE A 144 14.66 8.38 -4.01
N ALA A 145 15.03 8.42 -5.29
CA ALA A 145 16.07 9.31 -5.79
C ALA A 145 15.71 10.80 -5.65
N HIS A 146 14.41 11.14 -5.78
CA HIS A 146 13.92 12.51 -5.63
C HIS A 146 14.17 13.08 -4.23
N ALA A 147 13.99 12.28 -3.19
CA ALA A 147 14.17 12.70 -1.80
C ALA A 147 15.62 13.02 -1.44
N LYS A 148 16.62 12.50 -2.18
CA LYS A 148 18.07 12.70 -1.96
C LYS A 148 18.50 12.42 -0.52
N LEU A 149 17.81 11.53 0.16
CA LEU A 149 18.12 11.18 1.54
C LEU A 149 19.38 10.31 1.63
N ILE A 150 20.18 10.60 2.63
CA ILE A 150 21.30 9.79 3.06
C ILE A 150 20.88 9.14 4.37
N THR A 151 20.93 7.81 4.42
CA THR A 151 20.43 7.04 5.57
C THR A 151 21.52 6.17 6.18
N TRP A 152 21.62 6.27 7.49
CA TRP A 152 22.39 5.37 8.34
C TRP A 152 21.47 4.43 9.09
N SER A 153 21.73 3.14 9.02
CA SER A 153 21.09 2.11 9.85
C SER A 153 21.97 1.86 11.09
N VAL A 154 21.36 1.97 12.27
CA VAL A 154 22.05 1.85 13.55
C VAL A 154 21.46 0.68 14.32
N LYS A 155 22.34 -0.21 14.80
CA LYS A 155 21.99 -1.32 15.70
C LYS A 155 22.65 -1.11 17.05
N GLY A 156 22.01 -1.58 18.12
CA GLY A 156 22.56 -1.50 19.47
C GLY A 156 21.49 -1.33 20.56
N PRO A 157 21.90 -1.15 21.80
CA PRO A 157 20.98 -0.98 22.92
C PRO A 157 20.38 0.44 22.94
N ARG A 158 19.21 0.58 23.57
CA ARG A 158 18.58 1.88 23.85
C ARG A 158 18.43 2.80 22.64
N LEU A 159 18.04 2.25 21.48
CA LEU A 159 17.88 3.03 20.24
C LEU A 159 16.89 4.18 20.37
N GLY A 160 15.86 4.07 21.22
CA GLY A 160 14.91 5.16 21.47
C GLY A 160 15.55 6.38 22.17
N ASP A 161 16.51 6.16 23.08
CA ASP A 161 17.24 7.26 23.73
C ASP A 161 18.19 7.92 22.75
N LEU A 162 18.88 7.11 21.93
CA LEU A 162 19.73 7.59 20.85
C LEU A 162 18.94 8.42 19.85
N ALA A 163 17.78 7.94 19.41
CA ALA A 163 16.94 8.67 18.44
C ALA A 163 16.53 10.05 18.97
N ARG A 164 16.17 10.18 20.25
CA ARG A 164 15.83 11.48 20.86
C ARG A 164 17.01 12.46 20.82
N GLN A 165 18.23 11.98 21.12
CA GLN A 165 19.43 12.82 21.09
C GLN A 165 19.76 13.25 19.66
N LEU A 166 19.66 12.32 18.69
CA LEU A 166 20.02 12.60 17.30
C LEU A 166 19.07 13.59 16.63
N ARG A 167 17.77 13.56 16.95
CA ARG A 167 16.77 14.47 16.36
C ARG A 167 17.04 15.95 16.62
N GLU A 168 17.78 16.26 17.70
CA GLU A 168 18.13 17.64 18.06
C GLU A 168 19.38 18.14 17.33
N LEU A 169 20.06 17.29 16.54
CA LEU A 169 21.33 17.63 15.93
C LEU A 169 21.15 18.22 14.52
N PRO A 170 21.99 19.20 14.14
CA PRO A 170 21.96 19.79 12.81
C PRO A 170 22.18 18.74 11.73
N GLY A 171 21.41 18.78 10.63
CA GLY A 171 21.54 17.84 9.51
C GLY A 171 20.89 16.47 9.74
N VAL A 172 20.39 16.17 10.94
CA VAL A 172 19.51 15.03 11.17
C VAL A 172 18.08 15.49 10.94
N GLU A 173 17.49 15.07 9.82
CA GLU A 173 16.12 15.42 9.49
C GLU A 173 15.13 14.41 10.08
N GLN A 174 15.56 13.16 10.22
CA GLN A 174 14.76 12.12 10.88
C GLN A 174 15.63 11.09 11.58
N ALA A 175 15.12 10.54 12.67
CA ALA A 175 15.67 9.38 13.38
C ALA A 175 14.49 8.50 13.82
N VAL A 176 14.26 7.40 13.09
CA VAL A 176 13.07 6.55 13.19
C VAL A 176 13.47 5.10 13.44
N ALA A 177 12.84 4.47 14.42
CA ALA A 177 13.09 3.06 14.71
C ALA A 177 12.20 2.15 13.86
N PHE A 178 12.80 1.20 13.17
CA PHE A 178 12.16 0.14 12.41
C PHE A 178 12.50 -1.21 13.05
N GLY A 179 11.61 -1.69 13.91
CA GLY A 179 11.87 -2.92 14.66
C GLY A 179 13.13 -2.81 15.52
N GLY A 180 14.15 -3.60 15.22
CA GLY A 180 15.42 -3.66 15.95
C GLY A 180 16.54 -2.74 15.44
N VAL A 181 16.25 -1.83 14.50
CA VAL A 181 17.22 -0.89 13.92
C VAL A 181 16.69 0.54 14.01
N LEU A 182 17.60 1.51 14.03
CA LEU A 182 17.26 2.93 13.94
C LEU A 182 17.78 3.46 12.61
N HIS A 183 16.92 4.06 11.80
CA HIS A 183 17.33 4.82 10.62
C HIS A 183 17.50 6.28 10.98
N VAL A 184 18.66 6.83 10.62
CA VAL A 184 19.02 8.23 10.81
C VAL A 184 19.30 8.83 9.45
N SER A 185 18.52 9.82 9.05
CA SER A 185 18.57 10.34 7.68
C SER A 185 18.60 11.86 7.64
N GLY A 186 19.17 12.37 6.57
CA GLY A 186 19.21 13.79 6.23
C GLY A 186 19.58 13.99 4.77
N SER A 187 19.27 15.15 4.21
CA SER A 187 19.53 15.49 2.81
C SER A 187 20.93 16.12 2.61
N ASN A 188 21.52 16.69 3.67
CA ASN A 188 22.86 17.27 3.64
C ASN A 188 23.88 16.30 4.24
N GLU A 189 24.69 15.64 3.37
CA GLU A 189 25.66 14.61 3.78
C GLU A 189 26.67 15.13 4.78
N GLN A 190 27.26 16.31 4.55
CA GLN A 190 28.29 16.85 5.42
C GLN A 190 27.75 17.23 6.80
N ALA A 191 26.57 17.82 6.86
CA ALA A 191 25.93 18.18 8.12
C ALA A 191 25.56 16.92 8.92
N LEU A 192 24.98 15.92 8.26
CA LEU A 192 24.62 14.64 8.86
C LEU A 192 25.86 13.92 9.41
N GLU A 193 26.93 13.77 8.60
CA GLU A 193 28.17 13.11 9.01
C GLU A 193 28.80 13.80 10.22
N ASN A 194 28.91 15.14 10.21
CA ASN A 194 29.46 15.88 11.33
C ASN A 194 28.67 15.61 12.63
N SER A 195 27.36 15.55 12.55
CA SER A 195 26.49 15.34 13.70
C SER A 195 26.53 13.91 14.24
N VAL A 196 26.55 12.90 13.36
CA VAL A 196 26.53 11.50 13.80
C VAL A 196 27.90 10.95 14.17
N SER A 197 28.98 11.59 13.75
CA SER A 197 30.36 11.12 13.95
C SER A 197 30.69 10.80 15.40
N ALA A 198 30.26 11.64 16.35
CA ALA A 198 30.48 11.44 17.77
C ALA A 198 29.77 10.21 18.38
N PHE A 199 28.72 9.73 17.69
CA PHE A 199 27.90 8.59 18.10
C PHE A 199 28.32 7.29 17.40
N ARG A 200 29.19 7.33 16.37
CA ARG A 200 29.68 6.17 15.61
C ARG A 200 30.76 5.41 16.39
N ARG A 201 30.38 4.89 17.54
CA ARG A 201 31.26 4.16 18.48
C ARG A 201 30.43 3.14 19.27
N ASP A 202 31.11 2.20 19.90
CA ASP A 202 30.45 1.27 20.83
C ASP A 202 29.52 1.99 21.82
N PRO A 203 28.35 1.44 22.10
CA PRO A 203 27.87 0.10 21.75
C PRO A 203 27.01 0.05 20.45
N TRP A 204 27.07 1.05 19.58
CA TRP A 204 26.23 1.15 18.38
C TRP A 204 27.02 0.81 17.12
N GLU A 205 26.43 -0.04 16.28
CA GLU A 205 26.92 -0.37 14.95
C GLU A 205 26.21 0.48 13.90
N TRP A 206 26.98 1.24 13.13
CA TRP A 206 26.50 2.14 12.09
C TRP A 206 26.86 1.60 10.71
N THR A 207 25.84 1.46 9.86
CA THR A 207 26.00 1.03 8.47
C THR A 207 25.27 2.00 7.55
N ARG A 208 25.95 2.51 6.53
CA ARG A 208 25.28 3.31 5.49
C ARG A 208 24.44 2.39 4.64
N VAL A 209 23.16 2.76 4.44
CA VAL A 209 22.18 1.99 3.67
C VAL A 209 21.51 2.88 2.63
N SER A 210 20.96 2.28 1.60
CA SER A 210 20.05 2.99 0.71
C SER A 210 18.76 3.32 1.46
N SER A 211 18.26 4.55 1.32
CA SER A 211 16.96 4.94 1.87
C SER A 211 15.85 4.08 1.26
N GLY A 212 14.93 3.61 2.08
CA GLY A 212 13.74 2.90 1.63
C GLY A 212 12.60 3.86 1.30
N LEU A 213 11.53 3.33 0.71
CA LEU A 213 10.32 4.12 0.44
C LEU A 213 9.71 4.68 1.74
N GLU A 214 9.79 3.91 2.83
CA GLU A 214 9.28 4.33 4.15
C GLU A 214 10.06 5.53 4.72
N ASP A 215 11.40 5.56 4.55
CA ASP A 215 12.24 6.72 4.92
C ASP A 215 11.80 7.97 4.16
N VAL A 216 11.59 7.83 2.84
CA VAL A 216 11.16 8.91 1.96
C VAL A 216 9.76 9.40 2.32
N PHE A 217 8.83 8.49 2.59
CA PHE A 217 7.48 8.81 2.99
C PHE A 217 7.44 9.66 4.27
N ILE A 218 8.20 9.24 5.31
CA ILE A 218 8.29 9.98 6.58
C ILE A 218 8.87 11.39 6.34
N HIS A 219 9.92 11.49 5.52
CA HIS A 219 10.53 12.77 5.16
C HIS A 219 9.53 13.70 4.45
N LEU A 220 8.80 13.21 3.46
CA LEU A 220 7.81 13.98 2.72
C LEU A 220 6.64 14.43 3.61
N MET A 221 6.22 13.60 4.56
CA MET A 221 5.18 13.99 5.53
C MET A 221 5.62 15.15 6.43
N GLN A 222 6.87 15.18 6.86
CA GLN A 222 7.40 16.26 7.71
C GLN A 222 7.53 17.59 6.97
N THR A 223 7.74 17.53 5.66
CA THR A 223 7.86 18.73 4.79
C THR A 223 6.53 19.21 4.23
N ALA A 224 5.47 18.38 4.31
CA ALA A 224 4.14 18.73 3.83
C ALA A 224 3.52 19.84 4.69
N GLN A 225 3.08 20.92 4.04
CA GLN A 225 2.39 22.03 4.72
C GLN A 225 0.89 21.78 4.75
N ASP A 226 0.29 21.94 5.92
CA ASP A 226 -1.16 21.92 6.09
C ASP A 226 -1.78 23.16 5.43
N ASN A 227 -2.68 22.92 4.47
CA ASN A 227 -3.41 23.99 3.76
C ASN A 227 -4.42 24.75 4.66
N PHE A 228 -4.72 24.21 5.87
CA PHE A 228 -5.64 24.81 6.83
C PHE A 228 -4.93 25.74 7.84
N SER A 229 -3.61 25.83 7.80
CA SER A 229 -2.81 26.70 8.67
C SER A 229 -2.58 28.11 8.11
N ARG A 230 -3.55 28.64 7.33
CA ARG A 230 -3.56 30.03 6.86
C ARG A 230 -4.59 30.85 7.60
#